data_c0f4354c0b72da6a0a7f6fc9038fd539
#
_entry.id   c0f4354c0b72da6a0a7f6fc9038fd539
#
_cell.length_a   1.000
_cell.length_b   1.000
_cell.length_c   1.000
_cell.angle_alpha   90.00
_cell.angle_beta   90.00
_cell.angle_gamma   90.00
#
_symmetry.space_group_name_H-M   'P 1'
#
loop_
_entity.id
_entity.type
_entity.pdbx_description
1 polymer ?
#
loop_
_entity_poly.entity_id
_entity_poly.type
_entity_poly.pdbx_seq_one_letter_code
_entity_poly.pdbx_strand_id
1 'polypeptide(L)'
;MCILVTLLDTRTVPGELKWAASPSEGGWEEVSIMDEKNIPIRTYQVCNVLEPNQNNWLRTDWIPRSGAQRVYVEVKFTLRDCNSLPGVTGTCKETFNLYYHESNEDRESYIKESSFIKVDTVAADESFTQVDVGDRIMKLNTEVRDVKVATRKGFYLAFQDVGACIALVSVRVFYKTCPLTVRNLATFPDTITGADTSSLVEVRGSCVNQSEEREEPKMYCGADGEWLVPIGGCFCNPGHQEKAGTCKDLGEPLDSVEPPADVKCHLSIGRPRLRLPALAACQLVGGAQLPQWKSINVWMNTERCREKTLTLQYWQSGMEAQGIEF
;
A
#
# COMPACT_ATOMS: atom_id res chain seq x y z
N MET A 1 0.97 -4.43 -1.91
CA MET A 1 -0.24 -3.56 -1.93
C MET A 1 -0.01 -2.43 -0.95
N CYS A 2 0.04 -1.19 -1.43
CA CYS A 2 0.31 0.00 -0.62
C CYS A 2 -0.91 0.35 0.26
N ILE A 3 -0.66 0.85 1.47
CA ILE A 3 -1.71 1.45 2.31
C ILE A 3 -1.57 2.97 2.30
N LEU A 4 -2.69 3.67 2.09
CA LEU A 4 -2.79 5.12 2.17
C LEU A 4 -3.34 5.51 3.54
N VAL A 5 -2.55 6.24 4.31
CA VAL A 5 -2.96 6.76 5.63
C VAL A 5 -3.37 8.22 5.47
N THR A 6 -4.64 8.50 5.70
CA THR A 6 -5.21 9.85 5.51
C THR A 6 -4.96 10.72 6.74
N LEU A 7 -4.41 11.92 6.52
CA LEU A 7 -4.20 12.95 7.53
C LEU A 7 -5.32 13.99 7.55
N LEU A 8 -5.85 14.33 6.37
CA LEU A 8 -6.98 15.24 6.17
C LEU A 8 -7.83 14.71 5.00
N ASP A 9 -9.14 14.75 5.15
CA ASP A 9 -10.09 14.57 4.05
C ASP A 9 -11.30 15.46 4.31
N THR A 10 -11.45 16.53 3.55
CA THR A 10 -12.52 17.51 3.72
C THR A 10 -13.91 16.92 3.52
N ARG A 11 -14.04 15.79 2.83
CA ARG A 11 -15.32 15.11 2.62
C ARG A 11 -15.82 14.37 3.86
N THR A 12 -14.93 14.10 4.81
CA THR A 12 -15.25 13.34 6.04
C THR A 12 -15.40 14.26 7.26
N VAL A 13 -15.06 15.54 7.13
CA VAL A 13 -15.17 16.50 8.24
C VAL A 13 -16.64 16.86 8.46
N PRO A 14 -17.19 16.62 9.65
CA PRO A 14 -18.54 17.03 9.97
C PRO A 14 -18.59 18.54 10.23
N GLY A 15 -19.44 19.27 9.49
CA GLY A 15 -19.64 20.72 9.70
C GLY A 15 -18.74 21.60 8.83
N GLU A 16 -18.51 22.83 9.28
CA GLU A 16 -17.71 23.82 8.57
C GLU A 16 -16.22 23.56 8.73
N LEU A 17 -15.46 23.77 7.66
CA LEU A 17 -13.99 23.63 7.66
C LEU A 17 -13.31 24.79 8.37
N LYS A 18 -13.86 26.02 8.26
CA LYS A 18 -13.38 27.25 8.92
C LYS A 18 -11.90 27.57 8.66
N TRP A 19 -11.42 27.27 7.46
CA TRP A 19 -10.07 27.60 7.06
C TRP A 19 -9.86 29.12 7.01
N ALA A 20 -8.64 29.56 7.33
CA ALA A 20 -8.33 30.97 7.29
C ALA A 20 -8.27 31.50 5.85
N ALA A 21 -8.99 32.57 5.57
CA ALA A 21 -8.95 33.28 4.29
C ALA A 21 -8.31 34.67 4.44
N SER A 22 -7.58 35.12 3.43
CA SER A 22 -7.02 36.47 3.33
C SER A 22 -7.07 36.95 1.89
N PRO A 23 -7.83 38.05 1.58
CA PRO A 23 -8.64 38.79 2.52
C PRO A 23 -9.81 37.97 3.07
N SER A 24 -10.34 38.40 4.22
CA SER A 24 -11.47 37.73 4.88
C SER A 24 -12.83 37.97 4.19
N GLU A 25 -12.90 38.98 3.38
CA GLU A 25 -14.09 39.35 2.58
C GLU A 25 -13.69 39.54 1.14
N GLY A 26 -14.55 39.11 0.22
CA GLY A 26 -14.32 39.23 -1.21
C GLY A 26 -13.28 38.26 -1.80
N GLY A 27 -12.72 37.37 -0.98
CA GLY A 27 -11.80 36.29 -1.41
C GLY A 27 -12.47 34.92 -1.44
N TRP A 28 -11.80 33.94 -0.86
CA TRP A 28 -12.32 32.57 -0.73
C TRP A 28 -13.53 32.51 0.20
N GLU A 29 -14.59 31.87 -0.26
CA GLU A 29 -15.83 31.67 0.51
C GLU A 29 -16.09 30.18 0.70
N GLU A 30 -16.44 29.78 1.94
CA GLU A 30 -16.87 28.43 2.24
C GLU A 30 -18.36 28.26 1.90
N VAL A 31 -18.67 27.28 1.06
CA VAL A 31 -20.04 26.97 0.64
C VAL A 31 -20.35 25.49 0.82
N SER A 32 -21.64 25.17 0.98
CA SER A 32 -22.11 23.79 1.02
C SER A 32 -22.70 23.41 -0.33
N ILE A 33 -22.23 22.31 -0.89
CA ILE A 33 -22.79 21.73 -2.12
C ILE A 33 -23.18 20.27 -1.86
N MET A 34 -24.02 19.70 -2.73
CA MET A 34 -24.32 18.27 -2.70
C MET A 34 -23.35 17.52 -3.60
N ASP A 35 -22.82 16.43 -3.09
CA ASP A 35 -22.01 15.51 -3.90
C ASP A 35 -22.89 14.63 -4.80
N GLU A 36 -22.26 13.72 -5.54
CA GLU A 36 -22.93 12.79 -6.47
C GLU A 36 -23.95 11.86 -5.78
N LYS A 37 -23.81 11.70 -4.45
CA LYS A 37 -24.68 10.86 -3.62
C LYS A 37 -25.72 11.66 -2.85
N ASN A 38 -25.89 12.96 -3.16
CA ASN A 38 -26.70 13.91 -2.40
C ASN A 38 -26.28 14.06 -0.92
N ILE A 39 -24.99 13.91 -0.65
CA ILE A 39 -24.42 14.17 0.68
C ILE A 39 -23.89 15.61 0.67
N PRO A 40 -24.24 16.46 1.66
CA PRO A 40 -23.69 17.80 1.74
C PRO A 40 -22.20 17.74 2.06
N ILE A 41 -21.40 18.40 1.23
CA ILE A 41 -19.96 18.57 1.43
C ILE A 41 -19.61 20.05 1.50
N ARG A 42 -18.52 20.36 2.22
CA ARG A 42 -17.99 21.73 2.30
C ARG A 42 -16.92 21.93 1.25
N THR A 43 -17.03 23.07 0.56
CA THR A 43 -16.13 23.47 -0.52
C THR A 43 -15.76 24.93 -0.36
N TYR A 44 -14.67 25.33 -0.97
CA TYR A 44 -14.27 26.73 -1.07
C TYR A 44 -14.35 27.20 -2.51
N GLN A 45 -14.86 28.40 -2.72
CA GLN A 45 -14.92 29.00 -4.04
C GLN A 45 -14.41 30.46 -4.06
N VAL A 46 -13.90 30.89 -5.19
CA VAL A 46 -13.54 32.28 -5.47
C VAL A 46 -13.74 32.57 -6.96
N CYS A 47 -14.22 33.73 -7.31
CA CYS A 47 -14.46 34.13 -8.71
C CYS A 47 -14.41 35.67 -8.90
N ASN A 48 -13.24 36.28 -8.72
CA ASN A 48 -13.02 37.73 -8.85
C ASN A 48 -12.29 38.08 -10.14
N VAL A 49 -12.74 37.50 -11.26
CA VAL A 49 -12.03 37.55 -12.55
C VAL A 49 -12.05 38.91 -13.24
N LEU A 50 -12.97 39.81 -12.85
CA LEU A 50 -13.08 41.16 -13.42
C LEU A 50 -12.09 42.16 -12.82
N GLU A 51 -11.57 41.86 -11.64
CA GLU A 51 -10.64 42.72 -10.92
C GLU A 51 -9.20 42.31 -11.15
N PRO A 52 -8.30 43.23 -11.48
CA PRO A 52 -6.89 42.92 -11.68
C PRO A 52 -6.17 42.67 -10.34
N ASN A 53 -5.01 42.02 -10.41
CA ASN A 53 -4.10 41.83 -9.29
C ASN A 53 -4.71 41.06 -8.10
N GLN A 54 -5.52 40.06 -8.36
CA GLN A 54 -6.06 39.18 -7.33
C GLN A 54 -4.94 38.46 -6.58
N ASN A 55 -5.08 38.42 -5.27
CA ASN A 55 -4.16 37.73 -4.35
C ASN A 55 -4.95 37.17 -3.16
N ASN A 56 -5.75 36.13 -3.42
CA ASN A 56 -6.63 35.53 -2.43
C ASN A 56 -6.03 34.25 -1.87
N TRP A 57 -5.74 34.23 -0.59
CA TRP A 57 -5.14 33.10 0.12
C TRP A 57 -6.19 32.37 0.94
N LEU A 58 -6.13 31.05 0.90
CA LEU A 58 -6.90 30.14 1.74
C LEU A 58 -5.92 29.17 2.42
N ARG A 59 -5.89 29.11 3.74
CA ARG A 59 -5.00 28.26 4.52
C ARG A 59 -5.80 27.23 5.31
N THR A 60 -5.39 25.96 5.24
CA THR A 60 -5.95 24.87 6.07
C THR A 60 -5.67 25.09 7.56
N ASP A 61 -6.36 24.36 8.41
CA ASP A 61 -5.90 24.13 9.77
C ASP A 61 -4.56 23.39 9.77
N TRP A 62 -3.92 23.37 10.94
CA TRP A 62 -2.66 22.66 11.12
C TRP A 62 -2.85 21.15 10.98
N ILE A 63 -2.01 20.52 10.17
CA ILE A 63 -2.05 19.09 9.87
C ILE A 63 -0.84 18.42 10.53
N PRO A 64 -1.04 17.50 11.49
CA PRO A 64 0.06 16.73 12.07
C PRO A 64 0.65 15.78 11.02
N ARG A 65 1.97 15.77 10.83
CA ARG A 65 2.59 14.87 9.84
C ARG A 65 2.60 13.40 10.25
N SER A 66 2.33 13.09 11.51
CA SER A 66 2.22 11.71 12.04
C SER A 66 3.43 10.81 11.69
N GLY A 67 4.64 11.39 11.69
CA GLY A 67 5.87 10.68 11.33
C GLY A 67 6.18 10.63 9.84
N ALA A 68 5.25 11.00 8.96
CA ALA A 68 5.49 11.06 7.52
C ALA A 68 6.59 12.08 7.19
N GLN A 69 7.43 11.74 6.23
CA GLN A 69 8.46 12.63 5.69
C GLN A 69 8.04 13.21 4.33
N ARG A 70 7.08 12.55 3.68
CA ARG A 70 6.43 12.97 2.45
C ARG A 70 4.94 12.73 2.57
N VAL A 71 4.17 13.71 2.17
CA VAL A 71 2.72 13.62 2.06
C VAL A 71 2.27 13.89 0.63
N TYR A 72 1.11 13.39 0.29
CA TYR A 72 0.46 13.61 -0.99
C TYR A 72 -0.78 14.45 -0.77
N VAL A 73 -0.92 15.51 -1.55
CA VAL A 73 -2.05 16.43 -1.54
C VAL A 73 -2.86 16.18 -2.79
N GLU A 74 -4.01 15.54 -2.65
CA GLU A 74 -4.99 15.34 -3.71
C GLU A 74 -6.00 16.49 -3.62
N VAL A 75 -6.12 17.25 -4.70
CA VAL A 75 -7.07 18.36 -4.82
C VAL A 75 -8.06 18.03 -5.94
N LYS A 76 -9.34 18.04 -5.61
CA LYS A 76 -10.41 17.98 -6.60
C LYS A 76 -11.04 19.35 -6.72
N PHE A 77 -11.11 19.85 -7.93
CA PHE A 77 -11.57 21.21 -8.19
C PHE A 77 -12.27 21.33 -9.53
N THR A 78 -13.11 22.35 -9.64
CA THR A 78 -13.70 22.78 -10.91
C THR A 78 -13.19 24.18 -11.24
N LEU A 79 -13.01 24.47 -12.51
CA LEU A 79 -12.52 25.76 -12.99
C LEU A 79 -13.33 26.19 -14.20
N ARG A 80 -13.71 27.49 -14.23
CA ARG A 80 -14.47 28.05 -15.32
C ARG A 80 -13.56 28.56 -16.42
N ASP A 81 -13.89 28.24 -17.67
CA ASP A 81 -13.21 28.76 -18.87
C ASP A 81 -13.31 30.28 -18.93
N CYS A 82 -12.19 30.96 -18.94
CA CYS A 82 -12.10 32.42 -19.04
C CYS A 82 -12.77 32.96 -20.28
N ASN A 83 -12.72 32.26 -21.41
CA ASN A 83 -13.32 32.68 -22.66
C ASN A 83 -14.87 32.62 -22.61
N SER A 84 -15.41 31.86 -21.68
CA SER A 84 -16.87 31.77 -21.46
C SER A 84 -17.44 32.89 -20.60
N LEU A 85 -16.59 33.77 -20.08
CA LEU A 85 -16.98 34.86 -19.18
C LEU A 85 -17.12 36.16 -19.95
N PRO A 86 -18.34 36.81 -19.99
CA PRO A 86 -18.54 38.06 -20.70
C PRO A 86 -17.78 39.20 -20.00
N GLY A 87 -17.12 40.06 -20.80
CA GLY A 87 -16.47 41.28 -20.30
C GLY A 87 -15.11 41.08 -19.63
N VAL A 88 -14.59 39.87 -19.61
CA VAL A 88 -13.28 39.59 -19.04
C VAL A 88 -12.17 39.74 -20.08
N THR A 89 -11.32 40.75 -19.91
CA THR A 89 -10.19 41.02 -20.81
C THR A 89 -8.87 40.86 -20.07
N GLY A 90 -8.25 39.68 -20.19
CA GLY A 90 -6.87 39.46 -19.76
C GLY A 90 -6.59 39.36 -18.24
N THR A 91 -7.60 39.59 -17.39
CA THR A 91 -7.48 39.47 -15.93
C THR A 91 -7.73 38.05 -15.42
N CYS A 92 -8.56 37.28 -16.10
CA CYS A 92 -8.89 35.91 -15.74
C CYS A 92 -7.69 34.95 -15.92
N LYS A 93 -7.55 34.02 -14.97
CA LYS A 93 -6.56 32.92 -14.99
C LYS A 93 -7.29 31.61 -14.91
N GLU A 94 -6.64 30.55 -15.41
CA GLU A 94 -7.14 29.17 -15.33
C GLU A 94 -6.21 28.30 -14.47
N THR A 95 -5.58 28.93 -13.49
CA THR A 95 -4.63 28.29 -12.59
C THR A 95 -4.74 28.86 -11.18
N PHE A 96 -4.34 28.08 -10.21
CA PHE A 96 -4.10 28.52 -8.84
C PHE A 96 -2.76 27.99 -8.34
N ASN A 97 -2.25 28.53 -7.25
CA ASN A 97 -0.99 28.08 -6.67
C ASN A 97 -1.23 27.31 -5.37
N LEU A 98 -0.50 26.19 -5.22
CA LEU A 98 -0.44 25.40 -4.00
C LEU A 98 0.85 25.70 -3.24
N TYR A 99 0.72 25.94 -1.95
CA TYR A 99 1.83 26.21 -1.03
C TYR A 99 1.76 25.34 0.22
N TYR A 100 2.87 25.23 0.94
CA TYR A 100 2.91 24.63 2.26
C TYR A 100 3.81 25.42 3.20
N HIS A 101 3.59 25.28 4.51
CA HIS A 101 4.43 25.83 5.56
C HIS A 101 4.52 24.86 6.72
N GLU A 102 5.76 24.46 7.09
CA GLU A 102 5.99 23.56 8.23
C GLU A 102 6.00 24.32 9.55
N SER A 103 5.28 23.80 10.57
CA SER A 103 5.20 24.37 11.91
C SER A 103 5.25 23.27 12.97
N ASN A 104 5.79 23.61 14.15
CA ASN A 104 5.76 22.71 15.31
C ASN A 104 4.46 22.81 16.10
N GLU A 105 3.68 23.86 15.91
CA GLU A 105 2.52 24.22 16.73
C GLU A 105 1.40 24.78 15.87
N ASP A 106 0.18 24.53 16.31
CA ASP A 106 -1.04 25.11 15.76
C ASP A 106 -1.32 26.46 16.45
N ARG A 107 -0.56 27.50 16.12
CA ARG A 107 -0.70 28.83 16.75
C ARG A 107 -0.76 29.99 15.77
N GLU A 108 -0.77 29.75 14.48
CA GLU A 108 -0.78 30.83 13.52
C GLU A 108 -2.21 31.36 13.31
N SER A 109 -2.48 32.54 13.82
CA SER A 109 -3.79 33.21 13.69
C SER A 109 -3.99 33.93 12.35
N TYR A 110 -2.91 34.18 11.60
CA TYR A 110 -2.96 34.89 10.31
C TYR A 110 -2.06 34.25 9.27
N ILE A 111 -2.32 34.53 7.99
CA ILE A 111 -1.54 34.01 6.87
C ILE A 111 -0.34 34.95 6.64
N LYS A 112 0.86 34.46 6.93
CA LYS A 112 2.09 35.15 6.60
C LYS A 112 2.65 34.59 5.28
N GLU A 113 2.26 35.23 4.17
CA GLU A 113 2.57 34.74 2.82
C GLU A 113 4.06 34.39 2.61
N SER A 114 4.98 35.21 3.15
CA SER A 114 6.43 35.02 3.02
C SER A 114 6.98 33.78 3.71
N SER A 115 6.20 33.12 4.59
CA SER A 115 6.59 31.88 5.26
C SER A 115 6.23 30.62 4.45
N PHE A 116 5.39 30.77 3.45
CA PHE A 116 4.93 29.66 2.63
C PHE A 116 5.88 29.37 1.47
N ILE A 117 6.11 28.09 1.23
CA ILE A 117 6.92 27.60 0.12
C ILE A 117 5.96 27.10 -0.96
N LYS A 118 6.15 27.59 -2.17
CA LYS A 118 5.36 27.15 -3.31
C LYS A 118 5.66 25.69 -3.66
N VAL A 119 4.60 24.90 -3.77
CA VAL A 119 4.67 23.52 -4.25
C VAL A 119 4.57 23.52 -5.78
N ASP A 120 3.48 24.07 -6.31
CA ASP A 120 3.24 24.10 -7.75
C ASP A 120 2.21 25.17 -8.13
N THR A 121 2.13 25.45 -9.43
CA THR A 121 0.98 26.08 -10.06
C THR A 121 0.11 24.99 -10.69
N VAL A 122 -1.10 24.86 -10.20
CA VAL A 122 -2.06 23.84 -10.65
C VAL A 122 -2.95 24.43 -11.74
N ALA A 123 -3.01 23.78 -12.89
CA ALA A 123 -3.87 24.11 -14.02
C ALA A 123 -5.00 23.07 -14.13
N ALA A 124 -6.13 23.45 -14.70
CA ALA A 124 -7.19 22.53 -15.02
C ALA A 124 -6.92 21.83 -16.36
N ASP A 125 -7.12 20.52 -16.40
CA ASP A 125 -7.14 19.76 -17.67
C ASP A 125 -8.44 20.07 -18.45
N GLU A 126 -9.54 20.24 -17.70
CA GLU A 126 -10.85 20.57 -18.25
C GLU A 126 -11.48 21.74 -17.49
N SER A 127 -11.87 22.78 -18.23
CA SER A 127 -12.66 23.89 -17.71
C SER A 127 -14.11 23.80 -18.19
N PHE A 128 -15.06 24.31 -17.40
CA PHE A 128 -16.47 24.32 -17.74
C PHE A 128 -16.91 25.68 -18.31
N THR A 129 -17.89 25.66 -19.21
CA THR A 129 -18.46 26.83 -19.86
C THR A 129 -19.86 27.18 -19.31
N GLN A 130 -20.45 28.27 -19.75
CA GLN A 130 -21.83 28.61 -19.40
C GLN A 130 -22.84 27.56 -19.90
N VAL A 131 -22.57 26.92 -21.03
CA VAL A 131 -23.42 25.83 -21.57
C VAL A 131 -23.39 24.64 -20.66
N ASP A 132 -22.19 24.23 -20.21
CA ASP A 132 -22.02 23.10 -19.28
C ASP A 132 -22.79 23.33 -17.96
N VAL A 133 -22.83 24.58 -17.47
CA VAL A 133 -23.62 24.94 -16.28
C VAL A 133 -25.11 24.76 -16.55
N GLY A 134 -25.60 25.16 -17.75
CA GLY A 134 -26.98 24.95 -18.16
C GLY A 134 -27.36 23.47 -18.22
N ASP A 135 -26.46 22.64 -18.68
CA ASP A 135 -26.62 21.17 -18.76
C ASP A 135 -26.26 20.46 -17.45
N ARG A 136 -25.87 21.20 -16.40
CA ARG A 136 -25.40 20.69 -15.09
C ARG A 136 -24.20 19.75 -15.18
N ILE A 137 -23.35 19.95 -16.17
CA ILE A 137 -22.11 19.20 -16.35
C ILE A 137 -20.97 19.95 -15.65
N MET A 138 -20.55 19.47 -14.49
CA MET A 138 -19.40 20.01 -13.77
C MET A 138 -18.16 19.16 -14.06
N LYS A 139 -17.20 19.74 -14.78
CA LYS A 139 -15.93 19.08 -15.09
C LYS A 139 -15.03 19.10 -13.85
N LEU A 140 -14.83 17.93 -13.24
CA LEU A 140 -14.07 17.78 -12.02
C LEU A 140 -12.64 17.35 -12.35
N ASN A 141 -11.69 18.23 -12.07
CA ASN A 141 -10.26 17.95 -12.17
C ASN A 141 -9.76 17.30 -10.88
N THR A 142 -8.79 16.40 -10.99
CA THR A 142 -8.13 15.76 -9.85
C THR A 142 -6.63 15.85 -10.04
N GLU A 143 -5.96 16.58 -9.16
CA GLU A 143 -4.51 16.74 -9.17
C GLU A 143 -3.90 16.25 -7.88
N VAL A 144 -2.75 15.58 -8.00
CA VAL A 144 -1.98 15.09 -6.85
C VAL A 144 -0.58 15.68 -6.89
N ARG A 145 -0.17 16.28 -5.78
CA ARG A 145 1.20 16.78 -5.61
C ARG A 145 1.81 16.20 -4.36
N ASP A 146 3.09 15.89 -4.40
CA ASP A 146 3.83 15.46 -3.22
C ASP A 146 4.56 16.62 -2.57
N VAL A 147 4.62 16.59 -1.24
CA VAL A 147 5.26 17.60 -0.40
C VAL A 147 6.15 16.93 0.62
N LYS A 148 7.38 17.41 0.73
CA LYS A 148 8.31 16.99 1.79
C LYS A 148 8.01 17.78 3.06
N VAL A 149 7.73 17.06 4.16
CA VAL A 149 7.34 17.64 5.47
C VAL A 149 8.20 17.07 6.60
N ALA A 150 9.51 17.07 6.40
CA ALA A 150 10.42 16.31 7.25
C ALA A 150 10.94 17.07 8.48
N THR A 151 10.79 18.41 8.55
CA THR A 151 11.55 19.24 9.50
C THR A 151 10.79 19.59 10.78
N ARG A 152 9.45 19.62 10.75
CA ARG A 152 8.60 20.02 11.87
C ARG A 152 7.59 18.95 12.25
N LYS A 153 6.77 19.21 13.29
CA LYS A 153 5.76 18.26 13.78
C LYS A 153 4.52 18.18 12.88
N GLY A 154 4.27 19.22 12.12
CA GLY A 154 3.15 19.32 11.19
C GLY A 154 3.33 20.47 10.22
N PHE A 155 2.28 20.80 9.49
CA PHE A 155 2.30 21.80 8.43
C PHE A 155 0.91 22.35 8.15
N TYR A 156 0.89 23.48 7.44
CA TYR A 156 -0.28 24.05 6.81
C TYR A 156 -0.16 23.92 5.30
N LEU A 157 -1.28 23.77 4.62
CA LEU A 157 -1.38 23.98 3.18
C LEU A 157 -2.03 25.35 2.92
N ALA A 158 -1.68 25.98 1.81
CA ALA A 158 -2.36 27.17 1.37
C ALA A 158 -2.61 27.13 -0.16
N PHE A 159 -3.76 27.67 -0.53
CA PHE A 159 -4.21 27.81 -1.91
C PHE A 159 -4.29 29.30 -2.22
N GLN A 160 -3.56 29.76 -3.24
CA GLN A 160 -3.58 31.15 -3.67
C GLN A 160 -4.30 31.24 -5.02
N ASP A 161 -5.39 31.99 -5.03
CA ASP A 161 -6.01 32.45 -6.27
C ASP A 161 -5.36 33.73 -6.74
N VAL A 162 -5.11 33.81 -8.04
CA VAL A 162 -4.54 34.98 -8.74
C VAL A 162 -5.45 35.52 -9.83
N GLY A 163 -6.75 35.27 -9.72
CA GLY A 163 -7.80 35.72 -10.63
C GLY A 163 -8.47 34.59 -11.42
N ALA A 164 -8.63 33.42 -10.81
CA ALA A 164 -9.39 32.30 -11.37
C ALA A 164 -10.86 32.35 -10.91
N CYS A 165 -11.72 31.68 -11.66
CA CYS A 165 -13.07 31.34 -11.20
C CYS A 165 -13.08 29.83 -10.88
N ILE A 166 -12.84 29.51 -9.62
CA ILE A 166 -12.50 28.14 -9.16
C ILE A 166 -13.31 27.75 -7.92
N ALA A 167 -13.65 26.46 -7.84
CA ALA A 167 -14.14 25.86 -6.62
C ALA A 167 -13.26 24.63 -6.24
N LEU A 168 -12.69 24.65 -5.03
CA LEU A 168 -12.01 23.52 -4.42
C LEU A 168 -13.07 22.58 -3.84
N VAL A 169 -13.37 21.50 -4.54
CA VAL A 169 -14.45 20.56 -4.19
C VAL A 169 -14.04 19.62 -3.05
N SER A 170 -12.79 19.16 -3.05
CA SER A 170 -12.22 18.42 -1.92
C SER A 170 -10.71 18.50 -1.88
N VAL A 171 -10.18 18.46 -0.67
CA VAL A 171 -8.75 18.33 -0.40
C VAL A 171 -8.53 17.12 0.48
N ARG A 172 -7.69 16.20 0.03
CA ARG A 172 -7.26 15.04 0.79
C ARG A 172 -5.75 15.02 0.92
N VAL A 173 -5.27 14.84 2.14
CA VAL A 173 -3.85 14.73 2.45
C VAL A 173 -3.58 13.35 3.03
N PHE A 174 -2.63 12.65 2.47
CA PHE A 174 -2.29 11.29 2.90
C PHE A 174 -0.80 11.00 2.72
N TYR A 175 -0.34 9.97 3.38
CA TYR A 175 0.99 9.40 3.13
C TYR A 175 0.88 7.90 2.83
N LYS A 176 1.95 7.32 2.32
CA LYS A 176 2.02 5.91 1.94
C LYS A 176 2.79 5.11 2.97
N THR A 177 2.34 3.87 3.20
CA THR A 177 3.05 2.90 4.03
C THR A 177 3.14 1.56 3.32
N CYS A 178 4.23 0.84 3.56
CA CYS A 178 4.31 -0.58 3.30
C CYS A 178 3.59 -1.31 4.45
N PRO A 179 2.60 -2.16 4.18
CA PRO A 179 1.81 -2.81 5.21
C PRO A 179 2.59 -3.89 5.94
N LEU A 180 2.19 -4.18 7.17
CA LEU A 180 2.65 -5.35 7.91
C LEU A 180 2.55 -6.60 7.02
N THR A 181 3.63 -7.34 6.95
CA THR A 181 3.69 -8.57 6.14
C THR A 181 4.59 -9.61 6.78
N VAL A 182 4.35 -10.87 6.44
CA VAL A 182 5.25 -11.98 6.78
C VAL A 182 5.86 -12.51 5.49
N ARG A 183 7.19 -12.56 5.44
CA ARG A 183 7.97 -13.12 4.34
C ARG A 183 9.15 -13.92 4.89
N ASN A 184 9.43 -15.07 4.30
CA ASN A 184 10.51 -15.95 4.73
C ASN A 184 10.50 -16.20 6.26
N LEU A 185 9.31 -16.45 6.84
CA LEU A 185 9.09 -16.64 8.28
C LEU A 185 9.54 -15.46 9.17
N ALA A 186 9.70 -14.27 8.59
CA ALA A 186 9.96 -13.04 9.32
C ALA A 186 8.78 -12.05 9.15
N THR A 187 8.40 -11.42 10.24
CA THR A 187 7.37 -10.37 10.30
C THR A 187 8.02 -9.00 10.10
N PHE A 188 7.52 -8.24 9.16
CA PHE A 188 7.93 -6.85 8.89
C PHE A 188 6.77 -5.92 9.28
N PRO A 189 6.99 -4.95 10.17
CA PRO A 189 5.94 -4.04 10.64
C PRO A 189 5.50 -3.04 9.56
N ASP A 190 4.35 -2.41 9.77
CA ASP A 190 3.94 -1.25 8.98
C ASP A 190 5.05 -0.21 8.95
N THR A 191 5.43 0.23 7.76
CA THR A 191 6.58 1.12 7.59
C THR A 191 6.22 2.31 6.72
N ILE A 192 6.48 3.52 7.23
CA ILE A 192 6.27 4.76 6.49
C ILE A 192 7.33 4.89 5.40
N THR A 193 6.92 5.31 4.20
CA THR A 193 7.83 5.54 3.08
C THR A 193 8.80 6.69 3.34
N GLY A 194 9.97 6.68 2.71
CA GLY A 194 10.98 7.72 2.86
C GLY A 194 10.62 9.06 2.22
N ALA A 195 11.50 10.06 2.43
CA ALA A 195 11.27 11.44 2.00
C ALA A 195 11.36 11.64 0.48
N ASP A 196 12.17 10.86 -0.21
CA ASP A 196 12.41 11.02 -1.65
C ASP A 196 11.75 9.93 -2.48
N THR A 197 11.49 10.22 -3.75
CA THR A 197 10.91 9.25 -4.72
C THR A 197 11.79 8.03 -4.97
N SER A 198 13.07 8.14 -4.69
CA SER A 198 14.06 7.06 -4.80
C SER A 198 14.45 6.45 -3.45
N SER A 199 13.85 6.93 -2.34
CA SER A 199 14.18 6.44 -1.00
C SER A 199 13.73 5.00 -0.82
N LEU A 200 14.61 4.19 -0.24
CA LEU A 200 14.33 2.85 0.25
C LEU A 200 14.53 2.83 1.77
N VAL A 201 13.48 2.51 2.51
CA VAL A 201 13.57 2.38 3.97
C VAL A 201 13.88 0.94 4.31
N GLU A 202 15.10 0.68 4.81
CA GLU A 202 15.49 -0.64 5.28
C GLU A 202 14.77 -0.99 6.58
N VAL A 203 14.21 -2.18 6.62
CA VAL A 203 13.51 -2.72 7.79
C VAL A 203 14.02 -4.12 8.09
N ARG A 204 14.45 -4.32 9.33
CA ARG A 204 14.77 -5.65 9.85
C ARG A 204 13.48 -6.35 10.27
N GLY A 205 13.30 -7.59 9.81
CA GLY A 205 12.19 -8.45 10.22
C GLY A 205 12.46 -9.11 11.58
N SER A 206 11.39 -9.54 12.23
CA SER A 206 11.44 -10.37 13.43
C SER A 206 10.93 -11.76 13.11
N CYS A 207 11.65 -12.80 13.49
CA CYS A 207 11.23 -14.18 13.26
C CYS A 207 9.85 -14.47 13.88
N VAL A 208 9.02 -15.23 13.17
CA VAL A 208 7.74 -15.71 13.70
C VAL A 208 7.99 -16.69 14.85
N ASN A 209 6.94 -16.93 15.66
CA ASN A 209 7.04 -17.88 16.76
C ASN A 209 7.52 -19.26 16.27
N GLN A 210 8.33 -19.93 17.10
CA GLN A 210 8.91 -21.24 16.80
C GLN A 210 9.81 -21.25 15.55
N SER A 211 10.50 -20.14 15.29
CA SER A 211 11.52 -20.05 14.25
C SER A 211 12.76 -19.30 14.74
N GLU A 212 13.89 -19.57 14.11
CA GLU A 212 15.18 -18.95 14.39
C GLU A 212 15.76 -18.27 13.15
N GLU A 213 16.57 -17.26 13.38
CA GLU A 213 17.26 -16.52 12.33
C GLU A 213 18.48 -17.32 11.85
N ARG A 214 18.60 -17.56 10.54
CA ARG A 214 19.80 -18.10 9.91
C ARG A 214 20.58 -17.03 9.16
N GLU A 215 19.87 -16.13 8.54
CA GLU A 215 20.40 -14.97 7.85
C GLU A 215 19.49 -13.79 8.20
N GLU A 216 20.08 -12.64 8.55
CA GLU A 216 19.33 -11.46 9.01
C GLU A 216 18.19 -11.10 8.03
N PRO A 217 16.92 -11.22 8.46
CA PRO A 217 15.79 -10.91 7.59
C PRO A 217 15.65 -9.42 7.39
N LYS A 218 15.75 -8.95 6.15
CA LYS A 218 15.62 -7.56 5.76
C LYS A 218 14.68 -7.40 4.58
N MET A 219 13.94 -6.30 4.57
CA MET A 219 13.18 -5.83 3.42
C MET A 219 13.33 -4.32 3.28
N TYR A 220 13.05 -3.82 2.10
CA TYR A 220 13.07 -2.39 1.81
C TYR A 220 11.68 -1.93 1.44
N CYS A 221 11.18 -0.90 2.13
CA CYS A 221 9.95 -0.22 1.78
C CYS A 221 10.25 0.85 0.73
N GLY A 222 9.68 0.71 -0.46
CA GLY A 222 9.82 1.66 -1.55
C GLY A 222 8.97 2.92 -1.36
N ALA A 223 9.31 3.97 -2.08
CA ALA A 223 8.60 5.25 -2.04
C ALA A 223 7.14 5.17 -2.55
N ASP A 224 6.79 4.12 -3.27
CA ASP A 224 5.44 3.79 -3.74
C ASP A 224 4.57 3.13 -2.67
N GLY A 225 5.16 2.73 -1.52
CA GLY A 225 4.50 2.00 -0.45
C GLY A 225 4.45 0.49 -0.68
N GLU A 226 5.33 -0.02 -1.52
CA GLU A 226 5.43 -1.45 -1.79
C GLU A 226 6.74 -2.04 -1.26
N TRP A 227 6.66 -3.25 -0.76
CA TRP A 227 7.82 -4.00 -0.28
C TRP A 227 8.62 -4.56 -1.46
N LEU A 228 9.93 -4.39 -1.41
CA LEU A 228 10.84 -5.07 -2.32
C LEU A 228 11.07 -6.53 -1.88
N VAL A 229 11.88 -7.24 -2.65
CA VAL A 229 12.21 -8.64 -2.40
C VAL A 229 12.88 -8.80 -1.02
N PRO A 230 12.46 -9.77 -0.18
CA PRO A 230 13.08 -10.04 1.10
C PRO A 230 14.50 -10.62 0.92
N ILE A 231 15.39 -10.21 1.82
CA ILE A 231 16.77 -10.72 1.94
C ILE A 231 16.84 -11.48 3.26
N GLY A 232 17.48 -12.66 3.26
CA GLY A 232 17.56 -13.51 4.44
C GLY A 232 16.20 -14.08 4.87
N GLY A 233 16.11 -14.56 6.11
CA GLY A 233 14.89 -15.14 6.65
C GLY A 233 15.11 -16.01 7.86
N CYS A 234 13.99 -16.53 8.37
CA CYS A 234 13.95 -17.44 9.51
C CYS A 234 13.56 -18.86 9.07
N PHE A 235 13.87 -19.83 9.92
CA PHE A 235 13.55 -21.23 9.69
C PHE A 235 12.87 -21.79 10.93
N CYS A 236 11.91 -22.67 10.73
CA CYS A 236 11.23 -23.29 11.86
C CYS A 236 12.19 -24.10 12.72
N ASN A 237 12.00 -24.00 14.04
CA ASN A 237 12.74 -24.81 15.01
C ASN A 237 12.51 -26.32 14.77
N PRO A 238 13.44 -27.20 15.19
CA PRO A 238 13.24 -28.64 15.12
C PRO A 238 11.88 -29.04 15.71
N GLY A 239 11.18 -29.94 15.04
CA GLY A 239 9.83 -30.37 15.43
C GLY A 239 8.69 -29.51 14.90
N HIS A 240 9.00 -28.44 14.15
CA HIS A 240 8.00 -27.55 13.54
C HIS A 240 8.17 -27.49 12.03
N GLN A 241 7.06 -27.26 11.33
CA GLN A 241 7.00 -27.14 9.87
C GLN A 241 6.35 -25.82 9.47
N GLU A 242 6.86 -25.20 8.42
CA GLU A 242 6.22 -24.03 7.83
C GLU A 242 4.85 -24.38 7.25
N LYS A 243 3.85 -23.63 7.67
CA LYS A 243 2.50 -23.69 7.13
C LYS A 243 1.87 -22.30 7.11
N ALA A 244 1.62 -21.77 5.93
CA ALA A 244 1.02 -20.45 5.71
C ALA A 244 1.76 -19.30 6.44
N GLY A 245 3.11 -19.25 6.33
CA GLY A 245 3.95 -18.20 6.93
C GLY A 245 4.10 -18.28 8.46
N THR A 246 3.78 -19.42 9.06
CA THR A 246 3.95 -19.70 10.49
C THR A 246 4.59 -21.08 10.69
N CYS A 247 5.31 -21.27 11.80
CA CYS A 247 5.81 -22.58 12.18
C CYS A 247 4.80 -23.29 13.06
N LYS A 248 4.32 -24.43 12.60
CA LYS A 248 3.38 -25.29 13.36
C LYS A 248 4.10 -26.54 13.81
N ASP A 249 3.77 -27.00 15.01
CA ASP A 249 4.20 -28.28 15.52
C ASP A 249 3.84 -29.40 14.53
N LEU A 250 4.79 -30.27 14.26
CA LEU A 250 4.56 -31.43 13.39
C LEU A 250 3.50 -32.39 13.98
N GLY A 251 3.02 -32.15 15.21
CA GLY A 251 2.27 -33.10 16.01
C GLY A 251 3.22 -34.18 16.49
N GLU A 252 2.89 -34.85 17.58
CA GLU A 252 3.59 -36.11 17.95
C GLU A 252 3.62 -36.99 16.70
N PRO A 253 4.77 -37.60 16.36
CA PRO A 253 4.78 -38.58 15.30
C PRO A 253 3.63 -39.51 15.67
N LEU A 254 2.70 -39.72 14.74
CA LEU A 254 1.63 -40.71 14.89
C LEU A 254 2.33 -41.95 15.48
N ASP A 255 2.11 -42.11 16.80
CA ASP A 255 2.66 -43.25 17.50
C ASP A 255 2.47 -44.44 16.60
N SER A 256 3.62 -44.99 16.16
CA SER A 256 3.75 -46.25 15.50
C SER A 256 2.40 -46.91 15.15
N VAL A 257 1.80 -46.49 14.05
CA VAL A 257 0.94 -47.43 13.34
C VAL A 257 1.94 -48.49 12.93
N GLU A 258 2.06 -49.54 13.76
CA GLU A 258 2.75 -50.77 13.36
C GLU A 258 2.24 -51.05 11.93
N PRO A 259 3.15 -51.16 10.94
CA PRO A 259 2.72 -51.51 9.60
C PRO A 259 1.88 -52.79 9.75
N PRO A 260 0.70 -52.85 9.14
CA PRO A 260 -0.12 -54.05 9.24
C PRO A 260 0.80 -55.21 8.92
N ALA A 261 0.74 -56.28 9.73
CA ALA A 261 1.69 -57.41 9.74
C ALA A 261 1.97 -58.08 8.36
N ASP A 262 1.24 -57.62 7.33
CA ASP A 262 1.25 -58.18 5.98
C ASP A 262 2.03 -57.36 4.95
N VAL A 263 2.76 -56.29 5.34
CA VAL A 263 3.59 -55.50 4.41
C VAL A 263 5.06 -55.93 4.54
N LYS A 264 5.56 -56.75 3.63
CA LYS A 264 6.98 -57.09 3.51
C LYS A 264 7.62 -56.22 2.42
N CYS A 265 8.51 -55.31 2.85
CA CYS A 265 9.34 -54.55 1.94
C CYS A 265 10.70 -55.23 1.76
N HIS A 266 11.06 -55.61 0.55
CA HIS A 266 12.38 -56.15 0.22
C HIS A 266 13.23 -55.05 -0.44
N LEU A 267 14.34 -54.73 0.18
CA LEU A 267 15.39 -53.91 -0.42
C LEU A 267 16.33 -54.84 -1.20
N SER A 268 16.31 -54.75 -2.52
CA SER A 268 17.30 -55.41 -3.36
C SER A 268 18.48 -54.48 -3.60
N ILE A 269 19.57 -54.67 -2.88
CA ILE A 269 20.82 -53.97 -3.12
C ILE A 269 21.58 -54.72 -4.24
N GLY A 270 21.46 -54.20 -5.46
CA GLY A 270 22.28 -54.68 -6.59
C GLY A 270 23.75 -54.32 -6.40
N ARG A 271 24.67 -55.23 -6.74
CA ARG A 271 26.13 -55.00 -6.66
C ARG A 271 26.57 -53.76 -7.43
N PRO A 272 27.58 -53.03 -6.94
CA PRO A 272 27.95 -51.70 -7.42
C PRO A 272 28.72 -51.72 -8.74
N ARG A 273 28.02 -51.74 -9.86
CA ARG A 273 28.61 -51.37 -11.15
C ARG A 273 27.50 -50.81 -12.02
N LEU A 274 27.17 -49.59 -11.77
CA LEU A 274 26.49 -48.60 -12.65
C LEU A 274 25.58 -47.74 -11.76
N ARG A 275 25.73 -46.43 -11.92
CA ARG A 275 24.95 -45.44 -11.19
C ARG A 275 23.48 -45.49 -11.65
N LEU A 276 22.65 -46.22 -10.93
CA LEU A 276 21.19 -46.16 -11.02
C LEU A 276 20.61 -46.01 -9.61
N PRO A 277 19.58 -45.16 -9.39
CA PRO A 277 18.94 -45.01 -8.09
C PRO A 277 18.30 -46.31 -7.66
N ALA A 278 18.43 -46.62 -6.36
CA ALA A 278 17.81 -47.79 -5.78
C ALA A 278 16.28 -47.72 -5.87
N LEU A 279 15.67 -48.62 -6.61
CA LEU A 279 14.22 -48.80 -6.67
C LEU A 279 13.80 -49.67 -5.48
N ALA A 280 13.01 -49.15 -4.56
CA ALA A 280 12.35 -49.94 -3.52
C ALA A 280 11.00 -50.43 -4.05
N ALA A 281 10.82 -51.71 -4.24
CA ALA A 281 9.55 -52.34 -4.57
C ALA A 281 8.88 -52.87 -3.30
N CYS A 282 7.70 -52.36 -2.98
CA CYS A 282 6.85 -52.91 -1.91
C CYS A 282 5.71 -53.73 -2.53
N GLN A 283 5.59 -54.99 -2.14
CA GLN A 283 4.50 -55.88 -2.52
C GLN A 283 3.50 -56.03 -1.37
N LEU A 284 2.22 -55.75 -1.64
CA LEU A 284 1.12 -56.05 -0.75
C LEU A 284 0.75 -57.55 -0.85
N VAL A 285 0.80 -58.26 0.30
CA VAL A 285 0.31 -59.62 0.37
C VAL A 285 -1.04 -59.61 1.10
N GLY A 286 -2.12 -59.84 0.32
CA GLY A 286 -3.48 -59.95 0.84
C GLY A 286 -4.48 -58.95 0.27
N GLY A 287 -5.50 -59.46 -0.42
CA GLY A 287 -6.48 -58.70 -1.16
C GLY A 287 -7.48 -57.92 -0.27
N ALA A 288 -7.15 -56.73 0.10
CA ALA A 288 -8.10 -55.79 0.69
C ALA A 288 -8.29 -54.58 -0.24
N GLN A 289 -9.53 -54.32 -0.63
CA GLN A 289 -9.92 -53.14 -1.38
C GLN A 289 -9.82 -51.87 -0.47
N LEU A 290 -8.99 -50.93 -0.87
CA LEU A 290 -8.93 -49.59 -0.24
C LEU A 290 -9.41 -48.54 -1.27
N PRO A 291 -10.28 -47.62 -0.87
CA PRO A 291 -10.67 -46.50 -1.69
C PRO A 291 -9.74 -45.31 -1.51
N GLN A 292 -9.35 -44.69 -2.61
CA GLN A 292 -8.75 -43.37 -2.73
C GLN A 292 -7.25 -43.21 -2.39
N TRP A 293 -6.61 -42.30 -3.11
CA TRP A 293 -5.21 -41.87 -3.05
C TRP A 293 -4.61 -41.75 -1.65
N LYS A 294 -3.51 -42.42 -1.42
CA LYS A 294 -2.68 -42.22 -0.21
C LYS A 294 -1.24 -41.94 -0.62
N SER A 295 -0.64 -40.94 0.01
CA SER A 295 0.80 -40.66 -0.05
C SER A 295 1.51 -41.31 1.15
N ILE A 296 2.62 -41.97 0.92
CA ILE A 296 3.47 -42.53 1.96
C ILE A 296 4.77 -41.74 1.93
N ASN A 297 5.14 -41.09 3.04
CA ASN A 297 6.44 -40.48 3.23
C ASN A 297 7.39 -41.52 3.80
N VAL A 298 8.44 -41.86 3.06
CA VAL A 298 9.47 -42.78 3.50
C VAL A 298 10.69 -41.99 3.93
N TRP A 299 11.02 -42.06 5.21
CA TRP A 299 12.27 -41.50 5.75
C TRP A 299 13.39 -42.49 5.50
N MET A 300 14.43 -42.05 4.82
CA MET A 300 15.68 -42.81 4.72
C MET A 300 16.77 -42.09 5.50
N ASN A 301 17.20 -42.70 6.57
CA ASN A 301 18.40 -42.30 7.33
C ASN A 301 19.62 -43.01 6.75
N THR A 302 20.46 -42.29 6.01
CA THR A 302 21.76 -42.75 5.59
C THR A 302 22.83 -41.78 6.09
N GLU A 303 23.75 -42.29 6.90
CA GLU A 303 24.79 -41.51 7.59
C GLU A 303 25.72 -40.64 6.71
N ARG A 304 25.44 -40.43 5.43
CA ARG A 304 26.30 -39.64 4.53
C ARG A 304 25.63 -38.78 3.48
N CYS A 305 24.32 -38.57 3.50
CA CYS A 305 23.67 -37.65 2.54
C CYS A 305 22.61 -36.82 3.21
N ARG A 306 22.61 -35.52 2.89
CA ARG A 306 21.60 -34.55 3.31
C ARG A 306 20.19 -35.09 3.07
N GLU A 307 19.35 -34.94 4.07
CA GLU A 307 17.94 -35.34 4.07
C GLU A 307 17.20 -34.89 2.80
N LYS A 308 16.70 -35.86 2.04
CA LYS A 308 15.72 -35.60 0.97
C LYS A 308 14.46 -36.39 1.29
N THR A 309 13.34 -35.74 1.33
CA THR A 309 12.02 -36.34 1.46
C THR A 309 11.56 -36.77 0.08
N LEU A 310 11.32 -38.04 -0.16
CA LEU A 310 10.70 -38.58 -1.36
C LEU A 310 9.21 -38.82 -1.09
N THR A 311 8.33 -38.12 -1.81
CA THR A 311 6.90 -38.40 -1.77
C THR A 311 6.55 -39.32 -2.92
N LEU A 312 6.11 -40.55 -2.61
CA LEU A 312 5.65 -41.51 -3.59
C LEU A 312 4.12 -41.44 -3.70
N GLN A 313 3.62 -41.16 -4.88
CA GLN A 313 2.18 -41.29 -5.20
C GLN A 313 1.94 -42.57 -5.99
N TYR A 314 0.94 -43.33 -5.61
CA TYR A 314 0.56 -44.53 -6.36
C TYR A 314 -0.95 -44.57 -6.69
N TRP A 315 -1.28 -45.12 -7.81
CA TRP A 315 -2.66 -45.29 -8.30
C TRP A 315 -3.08 -46.75 -8.29
N GLN A 316 -4.29 -47.01 -7.86
CA GLN A 316 -4.82 -48.36 -7.70
C GLN A 316 -5.55 -48.85 -8.96
N SER A 317 -4.81 -49.15 -9.99
CA SER A 317 -5.23 -50.10 -11.05
C SER A 317 -4.00 -50.44 -11.89
N GLY A 318 -3.32 -51.48 -11.48
CA GLY A 318 -2.44 -52.34 -12.30
C GLY A 318 -1.63 -51.63 -13.38
N MET A 319 -0.65 -50.77 -13.00
CA MET A 319 0.51 -50.46 -13.85
C MET A 319 1.54 -49.57 -13.06
N GLU A 320 2.77 -49.89 -13.32
CA GLU A 320 4.06 -49.30 -12.99
C GLU A 320 4.09 -47.90 -12.36
N ALA A 321 4.86 -47.80 -11.25
CA ALA A 321 5.21 -46.58 -10.59
C ALA A 321 6.13 -45.72 -11.50
N GLN A 322 5.68 -44.57 -11.93
CA GLN A 322 6.52 -43.53 -12.52
C GLN A 322 7.05 -42.61 -11.37
N GLY A 323 8.36 -42.60 -11.20
CA GLY A 323 9.02 -41.62 -10.32
C GLY A 323 9.06 -40.26 -10.96
N ILE A 324 8.64 -39.25 -10.23
CA ILE A 324 8.82 -37.84 -10.60
C ILE A 324 9.94 -37.31 -9.70
N GLU A 325 11.08 -36.93 -10.30
CA GLU A 325 12.14 -36.13 -9.65
C GLU A 325 11.70 -34.66 -9.58
N PHE A 326 11.93 -34.04 -8.42
CA PHE A 326 12.00 -32.60 -8.26
C PHE A 326 13.42 -32.18 -7.84
#